data_3ed6030d87f49d1ec4a1539a6adb75c4
#
_entry.id   3ed6030d87f49d1ec4a1539a6adb75c4
#
_cell.length_a   1.000
_cell.length_b   1.000
_cell.length_c   1.000
_cell.angle_alpha   90.00
_cell.angle_beta   90.00
_cell.angle_gamma   90.00
#
_symmetry.space_group_name_H-M   'P 1'
#
loop_
_entity.id
_entity.type
_entity.pdbx_description
1 polymer ?
#
loop_
_entity_poly.entity_id
_entity_poly.type
_entity_poly.pdbx_seq_one_letter_code
_entity_poly.pdbx_strand_id
1 'polypeptide(L)'
;MKFIIDNIWLIALIVISGGALLIPALQRSGAKVSFLQATQLMNQGKCTVLDVRESGEFAIGHIKNAKNIPLAELSKRLSELEKQKNHTVIAVCKSGARSATATAMLSRAAFTNVVSLEGGMAAWQEQGLPTVK
;
A
#
# COMPACT_ATOMS: atom_id res chain seq x y z
N MET A 1 -32.59 31.89 7.29
CA MET A 1 -32.16 31.96 5.87
C MET A 1 -31.21 33.12 5.64
N LYS A 2 -31.55 34.32 6.11
CA LYS A 2 -30.69 35.51 5.98
C LYS A 2 -29.30 35.31 6.61
N PHE A 3 -29.25 34.71 7.80
CA PHE A 3 -27.99 34.41 8.50
C PHE A 3 -27.04 33.51 7.67
N ILE A 4 -27.59 32.51 6.96
CA ILE A 4 -26.80 31.60 6.12
C ILE A 4 -26.24 32.34 4.90
N ILE A 5 -27.05 33.21 4.29
CA ILE A 5 -26.63 33.97 3.12
C ILE A 5 -25.56 35.00 3.49
N ASP A 6 -25.74 35.69 4.61
CA ASP A 6 -24.84 36.72 5.08
C ASP A 6 -23.48 36.14 5.55
N ASN A 7 -23.47 34.86 5.91
CA ASN A 7 -22.26 34.17 6.41
C ASN A 7 -21.77 33.05 5.48
N ILE A 8 -22.22 33.04 4.23
CA ILE A 8 -21.85 32.01 3.27
C ILE A 8 -20.33 31.85 3.09
N TRP A 9 -19.62 32.95 3.23
CA TRP A 9 -18.15 32.96 3.16
C TRP A 9 -17.50 32.17 4.29
N LEU A 10 -18.04 32.31 5.51
CA LEU A 10 -17.56 31.55 6.68
C LEU A 10 -17.89 30.08 6.54
N ILE A 11 -19.07 29.76 6.05
CA ILE A 11 -19.50 28.38 5.80
C ILE A 11 -18.61 27.73 4.72
N ALA A 12 -18.34 28.45 3.63
CA ALA A 12 -17.45 27.98 2.57
C ALA A 12 -16.03 27.74 3.11
N LEU A 13 -15.52 28.62 3.96
CA LEU A 13 -14.20 28.48 4.56
C LEU A 13 -14.11 27.26 5.48
N ILE A 14 -15.16 27.01 6.26
CA ILE A 14 -15.25 25.82 7.13
C ILE A 14 -15.29 24.54 6.30
N VAL A 15 -16.08 24.51 5.23
CA VAL A 15 -16.21 23.35 4.35
C VAL A 15 -14.89 23.07 3.63
N ILE A 16 -14.20 24.09 3.14
CA ILE A 16 -12.91 23.94 2.45
C ILE A 16 -11.83 23.46 3.42
N SER A 17 -11.73 24.06 4.61
CA SER A 17 -10.73 23.67 5.61
C SER A 17 -11.02 22.29 6.20
N GLY A 18 -12.29 21.98 6.49
CA GLY A 18 -12.72 20.66 6.95
C GLY A 18 -12.50 19.58 5.91
N GLY A 19 -12.80 19.89 4.64
CA GLY A 19 -12.55 19.00 3.51
C GLY A 19 -11.06 18.74 3.32
N ALA A 20 -10.23 19.77 3.42
CA ALA A 20 -8.77 19.64 3.31
C ALA A 20 -8.17 18.77 4.43
N LEU A 21 -8.77 18.76 5.61
CA LEU A 21 -8.37 17.88 6.73
C LEU A 21 -8.85 16.44 6.55
N LEU A 22 -9.99 16.24 5.88
CA LEU A 22 -10.56 14.91 5.65
C LEU A 22 -9.91 14.16 4.48
N ILE A 23 -9.42 14.88 3.47
CA ILE A 23 -8.78 14.26 2.30
C ILE A 23 -7.60 13.36 2.68
N PRO A 24 -6.63 13.77 3.53
CA PRO A 24 -5.56 12.89 4.00
C PRO A 24 -6.05 11.70 4.82
N ALA A 25 -7.12 11.88 5.59
CA ALA A 25 -7.71 10.80 6.40
C ALA A 25 -8.42 9.75 5.51
N LEU A 26 -9.00 10.19 4.39
CA LEU A 26 -9.62 9.29 3.41
C LEU A 26 -8.59 8.65 2.47
N GLN A 27 -7.44 9.29 2.31
CA GLN A 27 -6.29 8.74 1.60
C GLN A 27 -5.38 7.94 2.53
N ARG A 28 -5.95 7.20 3.46
CA ARG A 28 -5.15 6.31 4.29
C ARG A 28 -4.34 5.40 3.38
N SER A 29 -3.10 5.78 3.17
CA SER A 29 -2.08 4.82 2.78
C SER A 29 -2.15 3.70 3.80
N GLY A 30 -2.26 2.47 3.33
CA GLY A 30 -2.40 1.32 4.22
C GLY A 30 -1.33 1.29 5.30
N ALA A 31 -1.58 0.54 6.36
CA ALA A 31 -0.63 0.37 7.45
C ALA A 31 0.75 -0.01 6.91
N LYS A 32 1.80 0.56 7.50
CA LYS A 32 3.19 0.23 7.18
C LYS A 32 3.72 -0.76 8.20
N VAL A 33 4.52 -1.70 7.75
CA VAL A 33 5.23 -2.63 8.62
C VAL A 33 6.73 -2.50 8.41
N SER A 34 7.49 -2.65 9.49
CA SER A 34 8.94 -2.72 9.42
C SER A 34 9.39 -4.04 8.79
N PHE A 35 10.66 -4.12 8.38
CA PHE A 35 11.21 -5.38 7.87
C PHE A 35 11.11 -6.51 8.91
N LEU A 36 11.26 -6.19 10.19
CA LEU A 36 11.14 -7.17 11.27
C LEU A 36 9.72 -7.72 11.39
N GLN A 37 8.72 -6.84 11.40
CA GLN A 37 7.31 -7.22 11.41
C GLN A 37 6.92 -8.01 10.16
N ALA A 38 7.41 -7.60 9.00
CA ALA A 38 7.19 -8.30 7.74
C ALA A 38 7.76 -9.73 7.78
N THR A 39 8.98 -9.90 8.29
CA THR A 39 9.60 -11.20 8.44
C THR A 39 8.78 -12.11 9.37
N GLN A 40 8.27 -11.58 10.47
CA GLN A 40 7.40 -12.31 11.38
C GLN A 40 6.10 -12.77 10.68
N LEU A 41 5.47 -11.90 9.91
CA LEU A 41 4.27 -12.24 9.15
C LEU A 41 4.53 -13.32 8.11
N MET A 42 5.65 -13.24 7.40
CA MET A 42 6.05 -14.25 6.43
C MET A 42 6.26 -15.62 7.09
N ASN A 43 6.84 -15.65 8.28
CA ASN A 43 7.10 -16.89 9.03
C ASN A 43 5.83 -17.53 9.57
N GLN A 44 4.76 -16.78 9.73
CA GLN A 44 3.46 -17.30 10.18
C GLN A 44 2.71 -18.06 9.08
N GLY A 45 3.13 -17.98 7.83
CA GLY A 45 2.65 -18.80 6.72
C GLY A 45 1.39 -18.32 5.99
N LYS A 46 0.61 -17.43 6.55
CA LYS A 46 -0.61 -16.88 5.90
C LYS A 46 -0.37 -15.46 5.39
N CYS A 47 0.65 -15.32 4.59
CA CYS A 47 1.09 -14.02 4.08
C CYS A 47 1.51 -14.15 2.63
N THR A 48 1.11 -13.17 1.82
CA THR A 48 1.53 -13.05 0.43
C THR A 48 2.35 -11.77 0.28
N VAL A 49 3.55 -11.89 -0.27
CA VAL A 49 4.37 -10.73 -0.62
C VAL A 49 4.08 -10.35 -2.06
N LEU A 50 3.61 -9.15 -2.26
CA LEU A 50 3.31 -8.60 -3.57
C LEU A 50 4.33 -7.52 -3.92
N ASP A 51 5.19 -7.81 -4.89
CA ASP A 51 6.17 -6.86 -5.40
C ASP A 51 5.56 -6.07 -6.56
N VAL A 52 5.36 -4.78 -6.36
CA VAL A 52 4.73 -3.91 -7.35
C VAL A 52 5.74 -3.09 -8.17
N ARG A 53 7.01 -3.48 -8.10
CA ARG A 53 8.06 -2.91 -8.95
C ARG A 53 7.92 -3.39 -10.39
N GLU A 54 8.64 -2.76 -11.29
CA GLU A 54 8.75 -3.25 -12.66
C GLU A 54 9.41 -4.63 -12.70
N SER A 55 9.09 -5.41 -13.73
CA SER A 55 9.64 -6.76 -13.89
C SER A 55 11.16 -6.80 -13.95
N GLY A 56 11.80 -5.78 -14.53
CA GLY A 56 13.26 -5.65 -14.56
C GLY A 56 13.87 -5.45 -13.19
N GLU A 57 13.25 -4.66 -12.33
CA GLU A 57 13.66 -4.48 -10.93
C GLU A 57 13.52 -5.77 -10.13
N PHE A 58 12.42 -6.47 -10.32
CA PHE A 58 12.13 -7.75 -9.68
C PHE A 58 13.17 -8.82 -10.08
N ALA A 59 13.55 -8.88 -11.34
CA ALA A 59 14.50 -9.86 -11.85
C ALA A 59 15.91 -9.71 -11.29
N ILE A 60 16.30 -8.50 -10.90
CA ILE A 60 17.62 -8.23 -10.30
C ILE A 60 17.71 -8.81 -8.89
N GLY A 61 16.63 -8.81 -8.14
CA GLY A 61 16.57 -9.36 -6.79
C GLY A 61 15.24 -9.03 -6.13
N HIS A 62 14.66 -10.00 -5.44
CA HIS A 62 13.36 -9.86 -4.77
C HIS A 62 13.28 -10.76 -3.54
N ILE A 63 12.27 -10.55 -2.72
CA ILE A 63 12.00 -11.41 -1.56
C ILE A 63 11.53 -12.78 -2.05
N LYS A 64 12.05 -13.84 -1.46
CA LYS A 64 11.69 -15.22 -1.81
C LYS A 64 10.16 -15.41 -1.76
N ASN A 65 9.62 -16.07 -2.77
CA ASN A 65 8.18 -16.35 -2.94
C ASN A 65 7.31 -15.11 -3.20
N ALA A 66 7.91 -13.94 -3.41
CA ALA A 66 7.15 -12.75 -3.79
C ALA A 66 6.54 -12.91 -5.18
N LYS A 67 5.31 -12.45 -5.31
CA LYS A 67 4.63 -12.37 -6.61
C LYS A 67 4.86 -10.98 -7.19
N ASN A 68 5.29 -10.91 -8.44
CA ASN A 68 5.47 -9.63 -9.12
C ASN A 68 4.26 -9.28 -9.96
N ILE A 69 3.62 -8.19 -9.63
CA ILE A 69 2.60 -7.52 -10.44
C ILE A 69 2.94 -6.04 -10.43
N PRO A 70 3.50 -5.49 -11.51
CA PRO A 70 3.81 -4.07 -11.57
C PRO A 70 2.57 -3.20 -11.26
N LEU A 71 2.78 -2.09 -10.58
CA LEU A 71 1.69 -1.23 -10.12
C LEU A 71 0.76 -0.82 -11.28
N ALA A 72 1.32 -0.54 -12.45
CA ALA A 72 0.55 -0.16 -13.64
C ALA A 72 -0.41 -1.25 -14.12
N GLU A 73 -0.13 -2.51 -13.81
CA GLU A 73 -0.94 -3.66 -14.21
C GLU A 73 -1.85 -4.17 -13.09
N LEU A 74 -1.66 -3.68 -11.87
CA LEU A 74 -2.33 -4.23 -10.69
C LEU A 74 -3.85 -4.23 -10.80
N SER A 75 -4.45 -3.14 -11.28
CA SER A 75 -5.91 -3.03 -11.42
C SER A 75 -6.48 -4.07 -12.39
N LYS A 76 -5.72 -4.47 -13.41
CA LYS A 76 -6.13 -5.46 -14.41
C LYS A 76 -5.88 -6.89 -13.95
N ARG A 77 -5.01 -7.08 -12.97
CA ARG A 77 -4.54 -8.40 -12.53
C ARG A 77 -4.98 -8.75 -11.11
N LEU A 78 -5.94 -8.02 -10.55
CA LEU A 78 -6.47 -8.30 -9.19
C LEU A 78 -7.03 -9.71 -9.05
N SER A 79 -7.56 -10.29 -10.12
CA SER A 79 -8.07 -11.66 -10.13
C SER A 79 -7.00 -12.70 -9.77
N GLU A 80 -5.73 -12.44 -10.05
CA GLU A 80 -4.62 -13.32 -9.67
C GLU A 80 -4.39 -13.37 -8.16
N LEU A 81 -4.91 -12.40 -7.41
CA LEU A 81 -4.79 -12.29 -5.96
C LEU A 81 -6.08 -12.64 -5.22
N GLU A 82 -7.11 -13.08 -5.92
CA GLU A 82 -8.44 -13.35 -5.35
C GLU A 82 -8.39 -14.32 -4.17
N LYS A 83 -7.56 -15.36 -4.27
CA LYS A 83 -7.38 -16.35 -3.22
C LYS A 83 -6.73 -15.81 -1.95
N GLN A 84 -6.04 -14.68 -2.05
CA GLN A 84 -5.33 -14.03 -0.94
C GLN A 84 -6.12 -12.90 -0.28
N LYS A 85 -7.37 -12.66 -0.66
CA LYS A 85 -8.18 -11.56 -0.11
C LYS A 85 -8.29 -11.58 1.41
N ASN A 86 -8.35 -12.77 2.01
CA ASN A 86 -8.47 -12.95 3.45
C ASN A 86 -7.13 -13.20 4.14
N HIS A 87 -6.04 -13.19 3.39
CA HIS A 87 -4.68 -13.31 3.92
C HIS A 87 -4.05 -11.93 4.07
N THR A 88 -2.98 -11.85 4.85
CA THR A 88 -2.16 -10.65 4.89
C THR A 88 -1.40 -10.51 3.57
N VAL A 89 -1.52 -9.36 2.94
CA VAL A 89 -0.75 -9.01 1.74
C VAL A 89 0.24 -7.91 2.10
N ILE A 90 1.52 -8.18 1.89
CA ILE A 90 2.59 -7.21 2.09
C ILE A 90 2.99 -6.66 0.72
N ALA A 91 2.65 -5.42 0.45
CA ALA A 91 3.04 -4.75 -0.77
C ALA A 91 4.45 -4.19 -0.64
N VAL A 92 5.29 -4.44 -1.63
CA VAL A 92 6.71 -4.06 -1.65
C VAL A 92 7.02 -3.30 -2.92
N CYS A 93 7.74 -2.19 -2.79
CA CYS A 93 8.34 -1.49 -3.92
C CYS A 93 9.77 -1.08 -3.58
N LYS A 94 10.37 -0.18 -4.33
CA LYS A 94 11.76 0.22 -4.09
C LYS A 94 11.90 1.00 -2.77
N SER A 95 11.04 1.99 -2.52
CA SER A 95 11.16 2.93 -1.40
C SER A 95 9.90 3.10 -0.56
N GLY A 96 8.77 2.54 -0.97
CA GLY A 96 7.50 2.59 -0.25
C GLY A 96 6.40 3.41 -0.93
N ALA A 97 6.70 4.25 -1.91
CA ALA A 97 5.70 5.11 -2.57
C ALA A 97 4.71 4.33 -3.42
N ARG A 98 5.20 3.44 -4.28
CA ARG A 98 4.34 2.59 -5.14
C ARG A 98 3.54 1.59 -4.32
N SER A 99 4.13 1.02 -3.28
CA SER A 99 3.44 0.07 -2.40
C SER A 99 2.33 0.74 -1.60
N ALA A 100 2.47 1.99 -1.20
CA ALA A 100 1.40 2.75 -0.55
C ALA A 100 0.19 2.89 -1.48
N THR A 101 0.41 3.19 -2.75
CA THR A 101 -0.66 3.24 -3.77
C THR A 101 -1.29 1.86 -3.96
N ALA A 102 -0.49 0.81 -4.02
CA ALA A 102 -0.96 -0.57 -4.16
C ALA A 102 -1.85 -0.99 -2.97
N THR A 103 -1.47 -0.66 -1.74
CA THR A 103 -2.29 -0.96 -0.55
C THR A 103 -3.64 -0.27 -0.62
N ALA A 104 -3.70 0.98 -1.06
CA ALA A 104 -4.95 1.70 -1.24
C ALA A 104 -5.84 1.02 -2.29
N MET A 105 -5.29 0.60 -3.42
CA MET A 105 -6.03 -0.11 -4.46
C MET A 105 -6.58 -1.44 -3.97
N LEU A 106 -5.78 -2.23 -3.26
CA LEU A 106 -6.18 -3.52 -2.71
C LEU A 106 -7.26 -3.36 -1.64
N SER A 107 -7.14 -2.38 -0.77
CA SER A 107 -8.15 -2.10 0.25
C SER A 107 -9.51 -1.76 -0.37
N ARG A 108 -9.52 -0.99 -1.47
CA ARG A 108 -10.75 -0.69 -2.23
C ARG A 108 -11.32 -1.92 -2.92
N ALA A 109 -10.51 -2.91 -3.21
CA ALA A 109 -10.91 -4.18 -3.83
C ALA A 109 -11.30 -5.24 -2.80
N ALA A 110 -11.56 -4.85 -1.54
CA ALA A 110 -12.03 -5.69 -0.44
C ALA A 110 -10.99 -6.67 0.11
N PHE A 111 -9.71 -6.39 -0.06
CA PHE A 111 -8.64 -7.11 0.65
C PHE A 111 -8.65 -6.69 2.12
N THR A 112 -8.71 -7.66 3.03
CA THR A 112 -8.99 -7.41 4.44
C THR A 112 -7.79 -6.92 5.23
N ASN A 113 -6.58 -7.34 4.87
CA ASN A 113 -5.37 -6.99 5.60
C ASN A 113 -4.22 -6.73 4.63
N VAL A 114 -4.00 -5.48 4.29
CA VAL A 114 -2.96 -5.06 3.36
C VAL A 114 -2.02 -4.10 4.07
N VAL A 115 -0.73 -4.38 3.99
CA VAL A 115 0.31 -3.57 4.60
C VAL A 115 1.42 -3.27 3.59
N SER A 116 2.10 -2.16 3.75
CA SER A 116 3.25 -1.77 2.93
C SER A 116 4.54 -1.99 3.71
N LEU A 117 5.55 -2.56 3.05
CA LEU A 117 6.88 -2.68 3.64
C LEU A 117 7.53 -1.30 3.72
N GLU A 118 7.78 -0.84 4.93
CA GLU A 118 8.41 0.46 5.19
C GLU A 118 9.81 0.50 4.59
N GLY A 119 10.08 1.55 3.82
CA GLY A 119 11.36 1.71 3.13
C GLY A 119 11.59 0.79 1.93
N GLY A 120 10.69 -0.15 1.67
CA GLY A 120 10.71 -1.04 0.52
C GLY A 120 11.96 -1.90 0.41
N MET A 121 12.28 -2.31 -0.81
CA MET A 121 13.46 -3.15 -1.08
C MET A 121 14.77 -2.45 -0.76
N ALA A 122 14.84 -1.13 -0.82
CA ALA A 122 16.02 -0.38 -0.46
C ALA A 122 16.39 -0.61 1.02
N ALA A 123 15.41 -0.50 1.92
CA ALA A 123 15.60 -0.79 3.35
C ALA A 123 15.89 -2.27 3.61
N TRP A 124 15.21 -3.17 2.90
CA TRP A 124 15.41 -4.60 3.00
C TRP A 124 16.87 -5.00 2.68
N GLN A 125 17.40 -4.49 1.59
CA GLN A 125 18.77 -4.75 1.17
C GLN A 125 19.80 -4.09 2.08
N GLU A 126 19.54 -2.88 2.55
CA GLU A 126 20.40 -2.15 3.48
C GLU A 126 20.57 -2.91 4.80
N GLN A 127 19.54 -3.60 5.25
CA GLN A 127 19.58 -4.45 6.45
C GLN A 127 20.24 -5.82 6.20
N GLY A 128 20.70 -6.08 4.99
CA GLY A 128 21.34 -7.35 4.66
C GLY A 128 20.38 -8.54 4.61
N LEU A 129 19.08 -8.31 4.45
CA LEU A 129 18.08 -9.37 4.39
C LEU A 129 18.14 -10.13 3.07
N PRO A 130 17.83 -11.44 3.06
CA PRO A 130 18.04 -12.27 1.87
C PRO A 130 17.11 -11.90 0.71
N THR A 131 17.67 -11.96 -0.50
CA THR A 131 16.93 -11.83 -1.75
C THR A 131 17.27 -12.98 -2.67
N VAL A 132 16.39 -13.27 -3.62
CA VAL A 132 16.57 -14.27 -4.68
C VAL A 132 16.38 -13.61 -6.04
N LYS A 133 16.86 -14.26 -7.08
CA LYS A 133 16.65 -13.81 -8.47
C LYS A 133 15.65 -14.67 -9.21
#